data_59b398098a2e0ea55559cd2b705536ef
#
_entry.id   59b398098a2e0ea55559cd2b705536ef
#
_cell.length_a   1.000
_cell.length_b   1.000
_cell.length_c   1.000
_cell.angle_alpha   90.00
_cell.angle_beta   90.00
_cell.angle_gamma   90.00
#
_symmetry.space_group_name_H-M   'P 1'
#
loop_
_entity.id
_entity.type
_entity.pdbx_description
1 polymer ?
#
loop_
_entity_poly.entity_id
_entity_poly.type
_entity_poly.pdbx_seq_one_letter_code
_entity_poly.pdbx_strand_id
1 'polypeptide(L)'
;MSAFGLLRRRRALLNCAPISSQHLTDRSMRSAVSRENGSEDFVNQQPFDRAVAELIRLVPIPPESAEWFLEKEGVRPQKWTWKKIVLNPAVIAISIAVLVIAGVFAFHFVDRLNDFPGSATARKLLTVAGSTRAVMLDPVNADAGTLSDLFFMKHGLEHYDVPDEFADFQTIGCRVFDDDESQRIAQIWVSEKHMQFFLFPAERDTKTGAVLAFPGWRYVRQEGWVGAVKQHNGVCFMAVLRGREKDFEQYLSRPQQ
;
A
#
# COMPACT_ATOMS: atom_id res chain seq x y z
N MET A 1 -51.78 -41.17 4.72
CA MET A 1 -52.68 -40.08 4.27
C MET A 1 -51.81 -38.84 4.19
N SER A 2 -51.28 -38.58 3.00
CA SER A 2 -51.62 -37.49 2.09
C SER A 2 -51.19 -36.15 2.66
N ALA A 3 -50.36 -35.33 2.07
CA ALA A 3 -50.46 -34.80 0.72
C ALA A 3 -49.14 -34.18 0.23
N PHE A 4 -48.89 -34.41 -1.03
CA PHE A 4 -47.91 -33.77 -1.93
C PHE A 4 -48.14 -32.27 -2.06
N GLY A 5 -47.05 -31.48 -1.98
CA GLY A 5 -46.96 -30.07 -2.35
C GLY A 5 -45.89 -29.81 -3.38
N LEU A 6 -46.22 -30.01 -4.67
CA LEU A 6 -45.42 -29.66 -5.82
C LEU A 6 -45.39 -28.14 -5.99
N LEU A 7 -44.24 -27.50 -5.78
CA LEU A 7 -43.99 -26.11 -6.20
C LEU A 7 -43.11 -26.07 -7.43
N ARG A 8 -43.79 -25.94 -8.58
CA ARG A 8 -43.22 -25.60 -9.91
C ARG A 8 -42.49 -24.25 -9.84
N ARG A 9 -41.19 -24.24 -9.90
CA ARG A 9 -40.44 -23.02 -10.23
C ARG A 9 -40.34 -22.87 -11.75
N ARG A 10 -40.99 -21.81 -12.23
CA ARG A 10 -40.91 -21.32 -13.61
C ARG A 10 -39.48 -20.83 -13.90
N ARG A 11 -38.86 -21.41 -14.92
CA ARG A 11 -37.69 -20.88 -15.57
C ARG A 11 -38.10 -19.64 -16.38
N ALA A 12 -37.62 -18.49 -16.02
CA ALA A 12 -37.60 -17.30 -16.87
C ALA A 12 -36.35 -17.37 -17.74
N LEU A 13 -36.56 -17.68 -18.99
CA LEU A 13 -35.56 -17.53 -20.06
C LEU A 13 -35.46 -16.03 -20.39
N LEU A 14 -34.40 -15.38 -19.99
CA LEU A 14 -34.04 -14.07 -20.50
C LEU A 14 -33.11 -14.25 -21.71
N ASN A 15 -33.69 -13.98 -22.86
CA ASN A 15 -33.02 -13.79 -24.13
C ASN A 15 -32.05 -12.61 -24.02
N CYS A 16 -30.76 -12.86 -24.08
CA CYS A 16 -29.77 -11.84 -24.42
C CYS A 16 -29.47 -11.94 -25.91
N ALA A 17 -29.91 -10.92 -26.65
CA ALA A 17 -29.55 -10.73 -28.03
C ALA A 17 -28.07 -10.35 -28.18
N PRO A 18 -27.37 -10.76 -29.25
CA PRO A 18 -26.00 -10.40 -29.48
C PRO A 18 -25.93 -8.95 -30.01
N ILE A 19 -25.18 -8.10 -29.32
CA ILE A 19 -24.82 -6.78 -29.81
C ILE A 19 -23.71 -6.94 -30.84
N SER A 20 -24.08 -6.60 -32.06
CA SER A 20 -23.26 -6.51 -33.25
C SER A 20 -22.07 -5.58 -33.04
N SER A 21 -20.89 -6.10 -33.27
CA SER A 21 -19.66 -5.34 -33.46
C SER A 21 -19.70 -4.62 -34.80
N GLN A 22 -19.87 -3.31 -34.79
CA GLN A 22 -19.56 -2.46 -35.94
C GLN A 22 -18.48 -1.45 -35.59
N HIS A 23 -17.35 -1.59 -36.28
CA HIS A 23 -16.50 -0.58 -36.89
C HIS A 23 -16.51 0.81 -36.24
N LEU A 24 -15.38 1.16 -35.63
CA LEU A 24 -14.83 2.50 -35.71
C LEU A 24 -13.32 2.41 -35.78
N THR A 25 -12.87 2.25 -37.03
CA THR A 25 -11.55 2.64 -37.50
C THR A 25 -11.36 4.14 -37.31
N ASP A 26 -10.14 4.49 -36.96
CA ASP A 26 -9.48 5.72 -37.37
C ASP A 26 -9.84 6.99 -36.59
N ARG A 27 -9.03 7.31 -35.62
CA ARG A 27 -8.51 8.67 -35.42
C ARG A 27 -7.24 8.64 -34.61
N SER A 28 -6.15 8.37 -35.31
CA SER A 28 -4.84 8.92 -34.98
C SER A 28 -4.98 10.43 -34.87
N MET A 29 -5.17 10.92 -33.64
CA MET A 29 -4.89 12.30 -33.31
C MET A 29 -3.71 12.33 -32.37
N ARG A 30 -2.59 12.60 -33.02
CA ARG A 30 -1.41 13.21 -32.43
C ARG A 30 -1.87 14.37 -31.53
N SER A 31 -1.83 14.19 -30.23
CA SER A 31 -1.61 15.32 -29.32
C SER A 31 -0.17 15.23 -28.85
N ALA A 32 0.70 15.72 -29.70
CA ALA A 32 1.94 16.32 -29.27
C ALA A 32 1.55 17.48 -28.33
N VAL A 33 1.42 17.18 -27.05
CA VAL A 33 1.41 18.23 -26.02
C VAL A 33 2.84 18.75 -25.99
N SER A 34 2.99 19.84 -26.71
CA SER A 34 4.12 20.77 -26.69
C SER A 34 4.46 21.09 -25.23
N ARG A 35 5.50 20.46 -24.74
CA ARG A 35 6.22 20.88 -23.51
C ARG A 35 7.23 21.94 -23.88
N GLU A 36 6.74 23.03 -24.42
CA GLU A 36 7.52 24.23 -24.70
C GLU A 36 6.69 25.44 -24.32
N ASN A 37 6.72 25.84 -23.06
CA ASN A 37 6.34 27.20 -22.65
C ASN A 37 6.76 27.50 -21.20
N GLY A 38 7.86 26.91 -20.71
CA GLY A 38 8.42 27.27 -19.40
C GLY A 38 9.73 28.07 -19.44
N SER A 39 10.33 28.22 -20.63
CA SER A 39 11.63 28.92 -20.75
C SER A 39 11.58 30.27 -21.45
N GLU A 40 10.51 30.61 -22.12
CA GLU A 40 10.42 31.88 -22.85
C GLU A 40 10.11 33.09 -21.94
N ASP A 41 9.40 32.88 -20.84
CA ASP A 41 9.12 33.99 -19.89
C ASP A 41 10.37 34.44 -19.10
N PHE A 42 11.34 33.55 -18.89
CA PHE A 42 12.60 33.91 -18.21
C PHE A 42 13.55 34.72 -19.10
N VAL A 43 13.53 34.53 -20.40
CA VAL A 43 14.40 35.27 -21.33
C VAL A 43 13.95 36.71 -21.48
N ASN A 44 12.65 37.01 -21.32
CA ASN A 44 12.11 38.35 -21.43
C ASN A 44 12.24 39.22 -20.16
N GLN A 45 12.53 38.61 -18.99
CA GLN A 45 12.77 39.38 -17.76
C GLN A 45 14.17 40.00 -17.68
N GLN A 46 15.17 39.38 -18.32
CA GLN A 46 16.55 39.90 -18.29
C GLN A 46 16.72 41.37 -18.81
N PRO A 47 16.04 41.82 -19.88
CA PRO A 47 16.15 43.22 -20.29
C PRO A 47 15.50 44.20 -19.31
N PHE A 48 14.40 43.78 -18.64
CA PHE A 48 13.75 44.61 -17.63
C PHE A 48 14.58 44.80 -16.40
N ASP A 49 15.12 43.69 -15.84
CA ASP A 49 15.99 43.73 -14.67
C ASP A 49 17.25 44.53 -14.94
N ARG A 50 17.78 44.44 -16.15
CA ARG A 50 18.96 45.22 -16.57
C ARG A 50 18.63 46.72 -16.69
N ALA A 51 17.46 47.06 -17.25
CA ALA A 51 17.02 48.43 -17.33
C ALA A 51 16.74 49.05 -15.96
N VAL A 52 16.16 48.29 -15.05
CA VAL A 52 15.92 48.71 -13.65
C VAL A 52 17.25 48.90 -12.92
N ALA A 53 18.20 47.99 -13.08
CA ALA A 53 19.54 48.11 -12.48
C ALA A 53 20.35 49.31 -12.99
N GLU A 54 20.20 49.64 -14.29
CA GLU A 54 20.81 50.88 -14.86
C GLU A 54 20.08 52.15 -14.32
N LEU A 55 18.78 52.11 -14.17
CA LEU A 55 17.99 53.24 -13.67
C LEU A 55 18.35 53.51 -12.18
N ILE A 56 18.54 52.48 -11.39
CA ILE A 56 19.02 52.63 -10.01
C ILE A 56 20.43 53.19 -9.93
N ARG A 57 21.31 52.86 -10.89
CA ARG A 57 22.66 53.42 -10.96
C ARG A 57 22.72 54.87 -11.38
N LEU A 58 21.74 55.34 -12.16
CA LEU A 58 21.66 56.70 -12.66
C LEU A 58 21.02 57.68 -11.67
N VAL A 59 20.31 57.18 -10.66
CA VAL A 59 19.76 58.02 -9.60
C VAL A 59 20.82 58.16 -8.49
N PRO A 60 21.49 59.31 -8.39
CA PRO A 60 22.45 59.54 -7.31
C PRO A 60 21.67 59.62 -6.01
N ILE A 61 21.72 58.58 -5.24
CA ILE A 61 21.18 58.55 -3.88
C ILE A 61 22.17 59.39 -3.03
N PRO A 62 21.75 60.54 -2.52
CA PRO A 62 22.64 61.30 -1.65
C PRO A 62 23.05 60.46 -0.49
N PRO A 63 24.34 60.41 -0.11
CA PRO A 63 24.82 59.59 1.03
C PRO A 63 24.09 59.95 2.34
N GLU A 64 23.68 61.17 2.50
CA GLU A 64 22.92 61.66 3.65
C GLU A 64 21.50 61.01 3.79
N SER A 65 20.89 60.54 2.72
CA SER A 65 19.59 59.90 2.77
C SER A 65 19.63 58.49 3.36
N ALA A 66 20.69 57.77 3.20
CA ALA A 66 20.89 56.42 3.75
C ALA A 66 21.05 56.48 5.27
N GLU A 67 21.82 57.46 5.78
CA GLU A 67 22.01 57.68 7.20
C GLU A 67 20.73 58.14 7.88
N TRP A 68 19.92 59.00 7.21
CA TRP A 68 18.63 59.49 7.72
C TRP A 68 17.59 58.36 7.90
N PHE A 69 17.56 57.36 6.98
CA PHE A 69 16.70 56.20 7.13
C PHE A 69 17.12 55.30 8.29
N LEU A 70 18.41 55.13 8.47
CA LEU A 70 18.96 54.31 9.57
C LEU A 70 18.78 54.97 10.95
N GLU A 71 18.82 56.31 11.01
CA GLU A 71 18.68 57.08 12.28
C GLU A 71 17.21 57.20 12.70
N LYS A 72 16.26 57.31 11.75
CA LYS A 72 14.85 57.52 12.04
C LYS A 72 14.13 56.25 12.55
N GLU A 73 14.61 55.06 12.18
CA GLU A 73 13.98 53.83 12.65
C GLU A 73 14.44 53.35 14.02
N GLY A 74 15.47 53.94 14.62
CA GLY A 74 15.94 53.52 15.95
C GLY A 74 16.29 52.04 16.04
N VAL A 75 16.22 51.34 14.90
CA VAL A 75 16.51 49.93 14.81
C VAL A 75 18.01 49.76 14.70
N ARG A 76 18.68 49.88 15.86
CA ARG A 76 20.02 49.30 15.93
C ARG A 76 19.87 47.84 15.48
N PRO A 77 20.62 47.39 14.45
CA PRO A 77 20.60 45.98 14.08
C PRO A 77 20.97 45.20 15.32
N GLN A 78 19.97 44.68 15.99
CA GLN A 78 20.16 43.79 17.13
C GLN A 78 20.97 42.65 16.59
N LYS A 79 22.27 42.66 16.87
CA LYS A 79 23.16 41.55 16.49
C LYS A 79 22.56 40.29 17.11
N TRP A 80 21.73 39.61 16.33
CA TRP A 80 21.04 38.41 16.76
C TRP A 80 22.12 37.34 16.98
N THR A 81 22.54 37.22 18.19
CA THR A 81 23.55 36.27 18.61
C THR A 81 22.87 34.90 18.66
N TRP A 82 22.93 34.17 17.56
CA TRP A 82 22.41 32.83 17.43
C TRP A 82 22.79 31.91 18.61
N LYS A 83 23.97 32.14 19.21
CA LYS A 83 24.46 31.43 20.39
C LYS A 83 23.53 31.55 21.62
N LYS A 84 22.84 32.67 21.81
CA LYS A 84 21.91 32.83 22.96
C LYS A 84 20.58 32.15 22.76
N ILE A 85 20.16 31.98 21.50
CA ILE A 85 18.90 31.28 21.14
C ILE A 85 19.08 29.79 21.30
N VAL A 86 20.21 29.26 20.83
CA VAL A 86 20.48 27.80 20.84
C VAL A 86 20.69 27.27 22.26
N LEU A 87 21.19 28.13 23.20
CA LEU A 87 21.42 27.72 24.57
C LEU A 87 20.22 27.95 25.51
N ASN A 88 19.11 28.48 25.01
CA ASN A 88 17.90 28.63 25.82
C ASN A 88 17.26 27.23 25.99
N PRO A 89 17.14 26.72 27.27
CA PRO A 89 16.59 25.38 27.51
C PRO A 89 15.17 25.22 26.97
N ALA A 90 14.39 26.29 26.91
CA ALA A 90 13.06 26.25 26.30
C ALA A 90 13.09 25.98 24.80
N VAL A 91 14.06 26.55 24.06
CA VAL A 91 14.23 26.32 22.62
C VAL A 91 14.67 24.88 22.34
N ILE A 92 15.58 24.36 23.19
CA ILE A 92 16.03 22.98 23.10
C ILE A 92 14.85 22.02 23.35
N ALA A 93 14.05 22.26 24.37
CA ALA A 93 12.89 21.43 24.70
C ALA A 93 11.84 21.43 23.56
N ILE A 94 11.56 22.59 22.97
CA ILE A 94 10.64 22.72 21.84
C ILE A 94 11.20 21.97 20.61
N SER A 95 12.50 22.10 20.33
CA SER A 95 13.12 21.41 19.19
C SER A 95 13.05 19.88 19.33
N ILE A 96 13.29 19.37 20.54
CA ILE A 96 13.16 17.93 20.82
C ILE A 96 11.71 17.48 20.65
N ALA A 97 10.74 18.25 21.16
CA ALA A 97 9.32 17.92 21.01
C ALA A 97 8.89 17.88 19.53
N VAL A 98 9.34 18.85 18.73
CA VAL A 98 9.07 18.88 17.29
C VAL A 98 9.70 17.69 16.57
N LEU A 99 10.94 17.31 16.93
CA LEU A 99 11.59 16.14 16.35
C LEU A 99 10.86 14.83 16.70
N VAL A 100 10.41 14.70 17.94
CA VAL A 100 9.63 13.52 18.38
C VAL A 100 8.31 13.45 17.62
N ILE A 101 7.57 14.56 17.54
CA ILE A 101 6.32 14.63 16.81
C ILE A 101 6.55 14.30 15.31
N ALA A 102 7.56 14.92 14.69
CA ALA A 102 7.89 14.65 13.29
C ALA A 102 8.30 13.18 13.07
N GLY A 103 9.04 12.58 14.01
CA GLY A 103 9.41 11.17 13.98
C GLY A 103 8.19 10.25 14.06
N VAL A 104 7.25 10.53 14.97
CA VAL A 104 5.98 9.78 15.09
C VAL A 104 5.14 9.94 13.83
N PHE A 105 5.01 11.15 13.29
CA PHE A 105 4.30 11.39 12.04
C PHE A 105 4.95 10.67 10.86
N ALA A 106 6.26 10.74 10.72
CA ALA A 106 6.99 10.04 9.66
C ALA A 106 6.79 8.52 9.75
N PHE A 107 6.85 7.95 10.97
CA PHE A 107 6.61 6.52 11.19
C PHE A 107 5.19 6.12 10.77
N HIS A 108 4.17 6.83 11.22
CA HIS A 108 2.77 6.56 10.82
C HIS A 108 2.51 6.81 9.34
N PHE A 109 3.22 7.75 8.73
CA PHE A 109 3.05 8.04 7.30
C PHE A 109 3.69 6.95 6.41
N VAL A 110 4.85 6.44 6.81
CA VAL A 110 5.52 5.33 6.10
C VAL A 110 4.67 4.05 6.15
N ASP A 111 4.05 3.75 7.31
CA ASP A 111 3.14 2.60 7.41
C ASP A 111 1.93 2.72 6.46
N ARG A 112 1.36 3.93 6.34
CA ARG A 112 0.24 4.16 5.42
C ARG A 112 0.62 4.09 3.94
N LEU A 113 1.85 4.45 3.58
CA LEU A 113 2.33 4.34 2.19
C LEU A 113 2.46 2.89 1.71
N ASN A 114 2.60 1.95 2.64
CA ASN A 114 2.66 0.52 2.36
C ASN A 114 1.30 -0.17 2.44
N ASP A 115 0.22 0.58 2.73
CA ASP A 115 -1.11 0.01 2.78
C ASP A 115 -1.59 -0.39 1.37
N PHE A 116 -2.11 -1.58 1.27
CA PHE A 116 -2.75 -2.13 0.09
C PHE A 116 -4.09 -2.76 0.50
N PRO A 117 -5.02 -2.98 -0.44
CA PRO A 117 -6.29 -3.63 -0.12
C PRO A 117 -6.09 -4.98 0.57
N GLY A 118 -6.71 -5.17 1.75
CA GLY A 118 -6.52 -6.37 2.58
C GLY A 118 -5.33 -6.33 3.55
N SER A 119 -4.54 -5.25 3.58
CA SER A 119 -3.39 -5.12 4.49
C SER A 119 -3.80 -5.16 5.96
N ALA A 120 -4.96 -4.65 6.32
CA ALA A 120 -5.49 -4.70 7.69
C ALA A 120 -5.76 -6.14 8.13
N THR A 121 -6.44 -6.93 7.29
CA THR A 121 -6.66 -8.36 7.52
C THR A 121 -5.33 -9.11 7.59
N ALA A 122 -4.40 -8.85 6.67
CA ALA A 122 -3.08 -9.47 6.68
C ALA A 122 -2.31 -9.20 8.00
N ARG A 123 -2.37 -7.99 8.55
CA ARG A 123 -1.76 -7.68 9.86
C ARG A 123 -2.42 -8.43 11.01
N LYS A 124 -3.76 -8.53 11.04
CA LYS A 124 -4.46 -9.37 12.03
C LYS A 124 -3.98 -10.83 11.96
N LEU A 125 -3.80 -11.35 10.75
CA LEU A 125 -3.35 -12.73 10.54
C LEU A 125 -1.89 -12.96 10.99
N LEU A 126 -1.02 -11.96 10.98
CA LEU A 126 0.32 -12.07 11.60
C LEU A 126 0.20 -12.30 13.12
N THR A 127 -0.74 -11.66 13.79
CA THR A 127 -0.99 -11.92 15.22
C THR A 127 -1.52 -13.34 15.45
N VAL A 128 -2.41 -13.81 14.56
CA VAL A 128 -2.91 -15.18 14.58
C VAL A 128 -1.76 -16.17 14.38
N ALA A 129 -0.85 -15.92 13.43
CA ALA A 129 0.32 -16.77 13.20
C ALA A 129 1.19 -16.89 14.43
N GLY A 130 1.41 -15.77 15.16
CA GLY A 130 2.20 -15.77 16.39
C GLY A 130 1.57 -16.55 17.55
N SER A 131 0.26 -16.65 17.60
CA SER A 131 -0.50 -17.33 18.67
C SER A 131 -0.90 -18.77 18.33
N THR A 132 -0.84 -19.18 17.06
CA THR A 132 -1.24 -20.52 16.62
C THR A 132 -0.26 -21.57 17.11
N ARG A 133 -0.78 -22.69 17.64
CA ARG A 133 -0.02 -23.89 18.01
C ARG A 133 -0.39 -25.04 17.09
N ALA A 134 0.56 -25.94 16.82
CA ALA A 134 0.34 -27.09 15.93
C ALA A 134 -0.87 -27.94 16.33
N VAL A 135 -1.18 -28.04 17.63
CA VAL A 135 -2.32 -28.80 18.17
C VAL A 135 -3.69 -28.24 17.75
N MET A 136 -3.72 -26.99 17.26
CA MET A 136 -4.96 -26.32 16.80
C MET A 136 -5.28 -26.61 15.34
N LEU A 137 -4.44 -27.38 14.66
CA LEU A 137 -4.56 -27.69 13.24
C LEU A 137 -4.99 -29.16 13.07
N ASP A 138 -5.80 -29.40 12.08
CA ASP A 138 -6.09 -30.75 11.60
C ASP A 138 -4.81 -31.30 10.95
N PRO A 139 -4.26 -32.42 11.38
CA PRO A 139 -3.06 -32.97 10.80
C PRO A 139 -3.31 -33.40 9.35
N VAL A 140 -2.51 -32.92 8.45
CA VAL A 140 -2.55 -33.25 7.02
C VAL A 140 -1.12 -33.45 6.54
N ASN A 141 -0.89 -34.54 5.83
CA ASN A 141 0.41 -34.86 5.24
C ASN A 141 0.25 -34.88 3.71
N ALA A 142 0.29 -33.72 3.11
CA ALA A 142 0.12 -33.50 1.68
C ALA A 142 0.92 -32.25 1.26
N ASP A 143 1.15 -32.08 -0.03
CA ASP A 143 1.74 -30.86 -0.55
C ASP A 143 0.74 -29.71 -0.46
N ALA A 144 1.21 -28.51 -0.16
CA ALA A 144 0.36 -27.36 0.07
C ALA A 144 -0.54 -27.03 -1.13
N GLY A 145 -0.05 -27.23 -2.36
CA GLY A 145 -0.82 -27.02 -3.58
C GLY A 145 -2.01 -27.94 -3.74
N THR A 146 -1.98 -29.15 -3.13
CA THR A 146 -3.09 -30.11 -3.23
C THR A 146 -4.24 -29.81 -2.25
N LEU A 147 -4.04 -28.87 -1.33
CA LEU A 147 -5.05 -28.53 -0.32
C LEU A 147 -6.22 -27.71 -0.88
N SER A 148 -6.09 -27.11 -2.06
CA SER A 148 -7.18 -26.38 -2.73
C SER A 148 -8.41 -27.26 -2.91
N ASP A 149 -8.24 -28.51 -3.36
CA ASP A 149 -9.32 -29.48 -3.51
C ASP A 149 -9.97 -29.80 -2.17
N LEU A 150 -9.20 -29.96 -1.10
CA LEU A 150 -9.71 -30.22 0.24
C LEU A 150 -10.54 -29.03 0.74
N PHE A 151 -10.06 -27.79 0.54
CA PHE A 151 -10.80 -26.58 0.93
C PHE A 151 -12.08 -26.44 0.16
N PHE A 152 -12.08 -26.73 -1.15
CA PHE A 152 -13.30 -26.72 -1.95
C PHE A 152 -14.30 -27.80 -1.51
N MET A 153 -13.85 -29.06 -1.43
CA MET A 153 -14.72 -30.20 -1.13
C MET A 153 -15.32 -30.16 0.29
N LYS A 154 -14.50 -29.79 1.28
CA LYS A 154 -14.91 -29.83 2.70
C LYS A 154 -15.56 -28.54 3.17
N HIS A 155 -15.16 -27.41 2.62
CA HIS A 155 -15.55 -26.08 3.12
C HIS A 155 -16.24 -25.20 2.07
N GLY A 156 -16.29 -25.62 0.80
CA GLY A 156 -16.88 -24.84 -0.29
C GLY A 156 -16.10 -23.56 -0.61
N LEU A 157 -14.79 -23.56 -0.36
CA LEU A 157 -13.92 -22.41 -0.62
C LEU A 157 -13.34 -22.50 -2.03
N GLU A 158 -13.92 -21.73 -2.95
CA GLU A 158 -13.45 -21.64 -4.32
C GLU A 158 -12.23 -20.71 -4.43
N HIS A 159 -11.29 -21.06 -5.31
CA HIS A 159 -10.10 -20.26 -5.61
C HIS A 159 -9.12 -20.07 -4.45
N TYR A 160 -9.19 -20.94 -3.42
CA TYR A 160 -8.21 -20.94 -2.32
C TYR A 160 -6.97 -21.74 -2.74
N ASP A 161 -6.28 -21.22 -3.76
CA ASP A 161 -5.13 -21.88 -4.37
C ASP A 161 -3.82 -21.35 -3.80
N VAL A 162 -2.90 -22.26 -3.50
CA VAL A 162 -1.53 -21.92 -3.11
C VAL A 162 -0.74 -21.62 -4.39
N PRO A 163 -0.03 -20.49 -4.48
CA PRO A 163 0.81 -20.19 -5.63
C PRO A 163 1.88 -21.24 -5.88
N ASP A 164 2.24 -21.45 -7.16
CA ASP A 164 3.21 -22.48 -7.59
C ASP A 164 4.54 -22.38 -6.84
N GLU A 165 4.96 -21.18 -6.46
CA GLU A 165 6.20 -20.94 -5.70
C GLU A 165 6.22 -21.64 -4.34
N PHE A 166 5.04 -21.99 -3.81
CA PHE A 166 4.85 -22.62 -2.50
C PHE A 166 4.08 -23.95 -2.56
N ALA A 167 3.67 -24.39 -3.74
CA ALA A 167 2.81 -25.55 -3.92
C ALA A 167 3.43 -26.87 -3.44
N ASP A 168 4.74 -27.03 -3.62
CA ASP A 168 5.50 -28.25 -3.24
C ASP A 168 5.86 -28.32 -1.76
N PHE A 169 5.43 -27.37 -0.94
CA PHE A 169 5.77 -27.35 0.48
C PHE A 169 4.96 -28.38 1.25
N GLN A 170 5.65 -29.21 2.01
CA GLN A 170 5.04 -30.27 2.80
C GLN A 170 4.25 -29.69 3.98
N THR A 171 2.97 -30.00 4.04
CA THR A 171 2.05 -29.52 5.07
C THR A 171 2.14 -30.38 6.34
N ILE A 172 2.18 -29.73 7.51
CA ILE A 172 2.05 -30.37 8.83
C ILE A 172 0.59 -30.47 9.24
N GLY A 173 -0.20 -29.44 8.90
CA GLY A 173 -1.62 -29.39 9.21
C GLY A 173 -2.27 -28.16 8.64
N CYS A 174 -3.60 -28.18 8.60
CA CYS A 174 -4.40 -27.03 8.15
C CYS A 174 -5.66 -26.85 9.00
N ARG A 175 -6.27 -25.69 8.91
CA ARG A 175 -7.61 -25.42 9.47
C ARG A 175 -8.30 -24.34 8.67
N VAL A 176 -9.62 -24.29 8.78
CA VAL A 176 -10.44 -23.17 8.32
C VAL A 176 -11.12 -22.57 9.54
N PHE A 177 -11.11 -21.25 9.63
CA PHE A 177 -11.77 -20.50 10.71
C PHE A 177 -12.39 -19.22 10.14
N ASP A 178 -13.34 -18.67 10.88
CA ASP A 178 -13.96 -17.39 10.55
C ASP A 178 -13.26 -16.28 11.34
N ASP A 179 -13.03 -15.13 10.69
CA ASP A 179 -12.56 -13.92 11.36
C ASP A 179 -13.73 -13.13 11.98
N ASP A 180 -13.42 -11.97 12.59
CA ASP A 180 -14.39 -11.08 13.21
C ASP A 180 -15.48 -10.58 12.23
N GLU A 181 -15.18 -10.57 10.93
CA GLU A 181 -16.08 -10.13 9.85
C GLU A 181 -16.80 -11.30 9.18
N SER A 182 -16.74 -12.50 9.80
CA SER A 182 -17.30 -13.75 9.27
C SER A 182 -16.72 -14.15 7.91
N GLN A 183 -15.50 -13.70 7.62
CA GLN A 183 -14.77 -14.13 6.44
C GLN A 183 -14.06 -15.45 6.74
N ARG A 184 -14.21 -16.40 5.84
CA ARG A 184 -13.54 -17.69 5.98
C ARG A 184 -12.08 -17.59 5.59
N ILE A 185 -11.22 -18.03 6.48
CA ILE A 185 -9.76 -18.00 6.33
C ILE A 185 -9.25 -19.42 6.44
N ALA A 186 -8.50 -19.86 5.42
CA ALA A 186 -7.77 -21.12 5.49
C ALA A 186 -6.33 -20.84 5.96
N GLN A 187 -5.88 -21.61 6.94
CA GLN A 187 -4.52 -21.59 7.47
C GLN A 187 -3.86 -22.93 7.22
N ILE A 188 -2.65 -22.91 6.70
CA ILE A 188 -1.81 -24.05 6.41
C ILE A 188 -0.49 -23.86 7.16
N TRP A 189 -0.01 -24.88 7.85
CA TRP A 189 1.31 -24.86 8.47
C TRP A 189 2.21 -25.82 7.71
N VAL A 190 3.33 -25.31 7.20
CA VAL A 190 4.29 -26.13 6.46
C VAL A 190 5.55 -26.39 7.27
N SER A 191 6.25 -27.47 6.94
CA SER A 191 7.47 -27.90 7.63
C SER A 191 8.65 -26.95 7.37
N GLU A 192 8.68 -26.33 6.19
CA GLU A 192 9.75 -25.44 5.78
C GLU A 192 9.78 -24.19 6.67
N LYS A 193 10.87 -24.02 7.43
CA LYS A 193 11.08 -22.90 8.38
C LYS A 193 9.87 -22.57 9.27
N HIS A 194 9.00 -23.54 9.51
CA HIS A 194 7.73 -23.33 10.24
C HIS A 194 6.88 -22.18 9.69
N MET A 195 6.93 -22.01 8.36
CA MET A 195 6.07 -21.01 7.71
C MET A 195 4.60 -21.38 7.84
N GLN A 196 3.78 -20.36 7.81
CA GLN A 196 2.34 -20.49 7.80
C GLN A 196 1.79 -19.79 6.58
N PHE A 197 0.85 -20.42 5.90
CA PHE A 197 0.15 -19.82 4.78
C PHE A 197 -1.28 -19.50 5.20
N PHE A 198 -1.77 -18.36 4.75
CA PHE A 198 -3.15 -17.95 4.95
C PHE A 198 -3.76 -17.63 3.59
N LEU A 199 -4.98 -18.11 3.38
CA LEU A 199 -5.80 -17.76 2.24
C LEU A 199 -7.07 -17.10 2.78
N PHE A 200 -7.36 -15.91 2.27
CA PHE A 200 -8.49 -15.11 2.73
C PHE A 200 -9.10 -14.30 1.57
N PRO A 201 -10.40 -13.94 1.64
CA PRO A 201 -11.03 -13.17 0.58
C PRO A 201 -10.35 -11.83 0.38
N ALA A 202 -10.19 -11.42 -0.87
CA ALA A 202 -9.72 -10.10 -1.20
C ALA A 202 -10.75 -9.04 -0.80
N GLU A 203 -10.26 -7.88 -0.38
CA GLU A 203 -11.10 -6.74 -0.03
C GLU A 203 -11.92 -6.27 -1.24
N ARG A 204 -13.16 -5.88 -0.98
CA ARG A 204 -14.08 -5.37 -2.00
C ARG A 204 -14.45 -3.93 -1.72
N ASP A 205 -14.59 -3.16 -2.77
CA ASP A 205 -15.14 -1.81 -2.67
C ASP A 205 -16.57 -1.87 -2.14
N THR A 206 -16.84 -1.19 -1.05
CA THR A 206 -18.15 -1.14 -0.38
C THR A 206 -19.27 -0.58 -1.25
N LYS A 207 -18.93 0.25 -2.27
CA LYS A 207 -19.91 0.89 -3.16
C LYS A 207 -20.22 0.05 -4.39
N THR A 208 -19.18 -0.52 -5.00
CA THR A 208 -19.30 -1.23 -6.28
C THR A 208 -19.32 -2.73 -6.13
N GLY A 209 -18.90 -3.28 -4.98
CA GLY A 209 -18.69 -4.71 -4.76
C GLY A 209 -17.51 -5.29 -5.55
N ALA A 210 -16.79 -4.44 -6.31
CA ALA A 210 -15.65 -4.86 -7.09
C ALA A 210 -14.47 -5.24 -6.19
N VAL A 211 -13.72 -6.26 -6.60
CA VAL A 211 -12.50 -6.66 -5.91
C VAL A 211 -11.44 -5.59 -6.08
N LEU A 212 -10.89 -5.09 -4.98
CA LEU A 212 -9.77 -4.15 -4.98
C LEU A 212 -8.48 -4.94 -5.24
N ALA A 213 -7.94 -4.81 -6.45
CA ALA A 213 -6.76 -5.54 -6.87
C ALA A 213 -5.47 -4.75 -6.61
N PHE A 214 -4.40 -5.49 -6.31
CA PHE A 214 -3.04 -4.95 -6.27
C PHE A 214 -2.08 -5.88 -7.02
N PRO A 215 -1.05 -5.34 -7.69
CA PRO A 215 -0.11 -6.13 -8.48
C PRO A 215 1.02 -6.70 -7.62
N GLY A 216 1.46 -7.92 -7.96
CA GLY A 216 2.67 -8.53 -7.42
C GLY A 216 2.61 -8.86 -5.93
N TRP A 217 3.79 -9.11 -5.36
CA TRP A 217 3.94 -9.39 -3.93
C TRP A 217 3.99 -8.09 -3.14
N ARG A 218 3.26 -8.06 -2.01
CA ARG A 218 3.27 -6.98 -1.02
C ARG A 218 3.67 -7.54 0.35
N TYR A 219 4.31 -6.72 1.16
CA TYR A 219 4.78 -7.16 2.46
C TYR A 219 4.03 -6.45 3.59
N VAL A 220 3.73 -7.22 4.63
CA VAL A 220 3.22 -6.71 5.91
C VAL A 220 4.15 -7.16 7.02
N ARG A 221 4.30 -6.33 8.05
CA ARG A 221 5.18 -6.62 9.20
C ARG A 221 4.45 -6.33 10.49
N GLN A 222 4.67 -7.20 11.47
CA GLN A 222 4.18 -6.99 12.83
C GLN A 222 4.97 -7.87 13.81
N GLU A 223 5.51 -7.27 14.87
CA GLU A 223 6.12 -7.97 16.00
C GLU A 223 7.17 -9.04 15.64
N GLY A 224 8.00 -8.75 14.64
CA GLY A 224 9.04 -9.67 14.18
C GLY A 224 8.54 -10.78 13.25
N TRP A 225 7.27 -10.72 12.86
CA TRP A 225 6.68 -11.53 11.80
C TRP A 225 6.61 -10.73 10.52
N VAL A 226 6.80 -11.41 9.42
CA VAL A 226 6.66 -10.84 8.07
C VAL A 226 5.73 -11.73 7.27
N GLY A 227 4.80 -11.09 6.56
CA GLY A 227 3.90 -11.75 5.61
C GLY A 227 4.15 -11.21 4.21
N ALA A 228 4.31 -12.11 3.24
CA ALA A 228 4.30 -11.79 1.81
C ALA A 228 2.92 -12.12 1.25
N VAL A 229 2.23 -11.12 0.72
CA VAL A 229 0.85 -11.23 0.24
C VAL A 229 0.79 -11.07 -1.28
N LYS A 230 0.09 -11.97 -1.95
CA LYS A 230 -0.21 -11.93 -3.39
C LYS A 230 -1.70 -12.18 -3.59
N GLN A 231 -2.30 -11.44 -4.50
CA GLN A 231 -3.72 -11.62 -4.82
C GLN A 231 -3.89 -12.35 -6.15
N HIS A 232 -4.81 -13.31 -6.16
CA HIS A 232 -5.21 -14.03 -7.36
C HIS A 232 -6.70 -14.41 -7.27
N ASN A 233 -7.46 -14.25 -8.36
CA ASN A 233 -8.88 -14.66 -8.48
C ASN A 233 -9.79 -14.24 -7.32
N GLY A 234 -9.58 -13.05 -6.74
CA GLY A 234 -10.43 -12.56 -5.65
C GLY A 234 -10.09 -13.14 -4.28
N VAL A 235 -8.98 -13.88 -4.16
CA VAL A 235 -8.43 -14.41 -2.91
C VAL A 235 -7.02 -13.88 -2.73
N CYS A 236 -6.66 -13.56 -1.49
CA CYS A 236 -5.31 -13.21 -1.09
C CYS A 236 -4.63 -14.45 -0.51
N PHE A 237 -3.49 -14.80 -1.05
CA PHE A 237 -2.54 -15.74 -0.44
C PHE A 237 -1.49 -14.95 0.34
N MET A 238 -1.21 -15.36 1.56
CA MET A 238 -0.17 -14.77 2.39
C MET A 238 0.72 -15.87 2.97
N ALA A 239 2.01 -15.81 2.64
CA ALA A 239 3.04 -16.61 3.31
C ALA A 239 3.60 -15.82 4.48
N VAL A 240 3.70 -16.45 5.65
CA VAL A 240 4.14 -15.82 6.90
C VAL A 240 5.34 -16.57 7.46
N LEU A 241 6.36 -15.83 7.84
CA LEU A 241 7.51 -16.35 8.57
C LEU A 241 7.97 -15.39 9.67
N ARG A 242 8.71 -15.90 10.63
CA ARG A 242 9.40 -15.08 11.62
C ARG A 242 10.76 -14.68 11.07
N GLY A 243 10.95 -13.37 10.77
CA GLY A 243 12.19 -12.93 10.15
C GLY A 243 12.07 -11.60 9.44
N ARG A 244 12.72 -11.47 8.29
CA ARG A 244 12.77 -10.25 7.47
C ARG A 244 12.29 -10.53 6.05
N GLU A 245 11.92 -9.50 5.30
CA GLU A 245 11.48 -9.61 3.89
C GLU A 245 12.49 -10.34 3.01
N LYS A 246 13.77 -10.11 3.22
CA LYS A 246 14.86 -10.79 2.49
C LYS A 246 14.79 -12.31 2.60
N ASP A 247 14.20 -12.81 3.69
CA ASP A 247 14.07 -14.24 3.91
C ASP A 247 13.03 -14.88 2.96
N PHE A 248 12.16 -14.05 2.33
CA PHE A 248 11.24 -14.48 1.27
C PHE A 248 11.86 -14.47 -0.13
N GLU A 249 12.85 -13.62 -0.40
CA GLU A 249 13.44 -13.45 -1.74
C GLU A 249 13.89 -14.78 -2.35
N GLN A 250 14.42 -15.68 -1.53
CA GLN A 250 14.85 -17.01 -1.96
C GLN A 250 13.72 -17.91 -2.50
N TYR A 251 12.47 -17.66 -2.06
CA TYR A 251 11.30 -18.42 -2.50
C TYR A 251 10.62 -17.74 -3.69
N LEU A 252 10.55 -16.42 -3.70
CA LEU A 252 9.86 -15.64 -4.72
C LEU A 252 10.69 -15.48 -6.01
N SER A 253 12.00 -15.69 -5.93
CA SER A 253 12.92 -15.59 -7.07
C SER A 253 13.16 -16.92 -7.78
N ARG A 254 12.52 -18.00 -7.36
CA ARG A 254 12.67 -19.30 -8.04
C ARG A 254 12.07 -19.19 -9.44
N PRO A 255 12.86 -19.44 -10.52
CA PRO A 255 12.28 -19.55 -11.85
C PRO A 255 11.34 -20.77 -11.85
N GLN A 256 10.14 -20.55 -12.36
CA GLN A 256 9.21 -21.66 -12.62
C GLN A 256 9.88 -22.63 -13.57
N GLN A 257 10.09 -23.86 -13.12
CA GLN A 257 10.64 -24.95 -13.93
C GLN A 257 9.55 -25.61 -14.75
#